data_cfc2e61440822e35b8935e778df89020
#
_entry.id   cfc2e61440822e35b8935e778df89020
#
_cell.length_a   1.000
_cell.length_b   1.000
_cell.length_c   1.000
_cell.angle_alpha   90.00
_cell.angle_beta   90.00
_cell.angle_gamma   90.00
#
_symmetry.space_group_name_H-M   'P 1'
#
loop_
_entity.id
_entity.type
_entity.pdbx_description
1 polymer ?
#
loop_
_entity_poly.entity_id
_entity_poly.type
_entity_poly.pdbx_seq_one_letter_code
_entity_poly.pdbx_strand_id
1 'polypeptide(L)'
;FFAARKNMQKEEAVYSSMDAPEFPVVYTEFDGKEINALHGYIQDMGNQVAGESISVLPEDRKLTLHIDEYDNGITGIRYEVRNLGMDRLIERTEIDNWQEENGSLQVVLPIQNLLTQNETYLLDLTVSTAEKEIHYYTRIMWADTNHAGDMLDLAENFTRKSLNYDEAKELVSYLETNPGEDNSSLGNVSIKASFDHLTWDGLETELEITLQLYDGIMGQVQVEYNVWVTDSTGNRSLVRTEDNFTMKWNDKRIYLMNYNRYANEMFNGEQKNFAGKRILLWISDAKQIKAQKSENSRYILFRVNGNLWRYDQHDKKALCMFTFADGSNDDVRADYGKHNVKVLAASGEGDVDF
;
A
#
# COMPACT_ATOMS: atom_id res chain seq x y z
N PHE A 1 0.04 -2.15 -56.35
CA PHE A 1 0.63 -2.41 -55.00
C PHE A 1 -0.53 -2.70 -54.03
N PHE A 2 -0.91 -3.96 -53.91
CA PHE A 2 -1.81 -4.40 -52.85
C PHE A 2 -0.98 -4.69 -51.62
N ALA A 3 -1.03 -3.82 -50.61
CA ALA A 3 -0.51 -4.10 -49.32
C ALA A 3 -1.49 -5.06 -48.60
N ALA A 4 -1.12 -6.33 -48.47
CA ALA A 4 -1.80 -7.26 -47.62
C ALA A 4 -1.75 -6.72 -46.18
N ARG A 5 -2.87 -6.21 -45.66
CA ARG A 5 -3.05 -6.02 -44.23
C ARG A 5 -3.00 -7.41 -43.60
N LYS A 6 -1.84 -7.80 -43.08
CA LYS A 6 -1.74 -8.90 -42.15
C LYS A 6 -2.64 -8.54 -40.96
N ASN A 7 -3.70 -9.29 -40.77
CA ASN A 7 -4.46 -9.28 -39.51
C ASN A 7 -3.47 -9.58 -38.39
N MET A 8 -3.00 -8.54 -37.75
CA MET A 8 -2.28 -8.68 -36.50
C MET A 8 -3.34 -9.10 -35.48
N GLN A 9 -3.39 -10.38 -35.16
CA GLN A 9 -4.04 -10.82 -33.92
C GLN A 9 -3.39 -9.99 -32.82
N LYS A 10 -4.21 -9.25 -32.09
CA LYS A 10 -3.79 -8.69 -30.80
C LYS A 10 -3.43 -9.92 -29.97
N GLU A 11 -2.14 -10.11 -29.72
CA GLU A 11 -1.72 -11.03 -28.67
C GLU A 11 -2.29 -10.42 -27.38
N GLU A 12 -3.32 -11.03 -26.83
CA GLU A 12 -3.88 -10.65 -25.55
C GLU A 12 -2.84 -10.99 -24.48
N ALA A 13 -2.64 -10.07 -23.54
CA ALA A 13 -1.83 -10.36 -22.38
C ALA A 13 -2.40 -11.59 -21.66
N VAL A 14 -1.54 -12.54 -21.35
CA VAL A 14 -1.95 -13.69 -20.56
C VAL A 14 -2.09 -13.21 -19.12
N TYR A 15 -3.32 -13.05 -18.66
CA TYR A 15 -3.62 -12.82 -17.27
C TYR A 15 -3.58 -14.16 -16.55
N SER A 16 -2.77 -14.26 -15.54
CA SER A 16 -2.87 -15.33 -14.57
C SER A 16 -3.86 -14.84 -13.51
N SER A 17 -4.96 -15.58 -13.34
CA SER A 17 -5.78 -15.37 -12.14
C SER A 17 -4.91 -15.66 -10.91
N MET A 18 -4.95 -14.80 -9.91
CA MET A 18 -4.38 -15.16 -8.62
C MET A 18 -5.13 -16.34 -8.05
N ASP A 19 -4.40 -17.29 -7.50
CA ASP A 19 -5.00 -18.30 -6.65
C ASP A 19 -5.62 -17.59 -5.42
N ALA A 20 -6.58 -18.27 -4.77
CA ALA A 20 -7.15 -17.79 -3.52
C ALA A 20 -6.04 -17.39 -2.53
N PRO A 21 -6.24 -16.36 -1.68
CA PRO A 21 -5.25 -15.95 -0.71
C PRO A 21 -4.80 -17.13 0.15
N GLU A 22 -3.49 -17.33 0.25
CA GLU A 22 -2.96 -18.32 1.19
C GLU A 22 -3.19 -17.93 2.64
N PHE A 23 -3.35 -16.62 2.92
CA PHE A 23 -3.50 -16.10 4.27
C PHE A 23 -4.66 -15.11 4.36
N PRO A 24 -5.37 -15.08 5.49
CA PRO A 24 -6.29 -14.00 5.81
C PRO A 24 -5.59 -12.64 5.79
N VAL A 25 -6.33 -11.59 5.50
CA VAL A 25 -5.86 -10.21 5.68
C VAL A 25 -6.45 -9.67 6.99
N VAL A 26 -5.60 -9.05 7.80
CA VAL A 26 -5.99 -8.51 9.11
C VAL A 26 -5.86 -6.99 9.07
N TYR A 27 -6.91 -6.30 9.46
CA TYR A 27 -6.92 -4.85 9.66
C TYR A 27 -7.11 -4.53 11.14
N THR A 28 -6.54 -3.44 11.61
CA THR A 28 -6.91 -2.89 12.91
C THR A 28 -7.97 -1.82 12.73
N GLU A 29 -8.93 -1.75 13.64
CA GLU A 29 -9.96 -0.72 13.63
C GLU A 29 -9.54 0.46 14.51
N PHE A 30 -9.77 1.66 14.00
CA PHE A 30 -9.67 2.88 14.77
C PHE A 30 -10.90 3.76 14.51
N ASP A 31 -11.68 3.98 15.56
CA ASP A 31 -12.91 4.81 15.50
C ASP A 31 -13.88 4.42 14.36
N GLY A 32 -14.07 3.09 14.19
CA GLY A 32 -14.94 2.51 13.18
C GLY A 32 -14.36 2.50 11.76
N LYS A 33 -13.07 2.83 11.60
CA LYS A 33 -12.35 2.76 10.31
C LYS A 33 -11.32 1.63 10.33
N GLU A 34 -11.27 0.87 9.28
CA GLU A 34 -10.20 -0.11 9.06
C GLU A 34 -8.93 0.62 8.63
N ILE A 35 -7.85 0.37 9.35
CA ILE A 35 -6.51 0.89 9.09
C ILE A 35 -5.47 -0.20 9.29
N ASN A 36 -4.22 0.06 8.93
CA ASN A 36 -3.09 -0.84 9.19
C ASN A 36 -3.31 -2.25 8.67
N ALA A 37 -3.39 -2.46 7.35
CA ALA A 37 -3.40 -3.79 6.77
C ALA A 37 -2.15 -4.58 7.21
N LEU A 38 -2.32 -5.68 7.95
CA LEU A 38 -1.24 -6.51 8.47
C LEU A 38 -0.98 -7.70 7.55
N HIS A 39 0.30 -7.97 7.30
CA HIS A 39 0.73 -9.11 6.49
C HIS A 39 1.00 -10.34 7.32
N GLY A 40 0.55 -11.50 6.83
CA GLY A 40 0.72 -12.79 7.47
C GLY A 40 2.07 -13.45 7.17
N TYR A 41 2.65 -14.12 8.17
CA TYR A 41 3.91 -14.87 8.08
C TYR A 41 3.72 -16.27 8.67
N ILE A 42 4.23 -17.29 8.00
CA ILE A 42 4.27 -18.67 8.53
C ILE A 42 5.33 -18.83 9.63
N GLN A 43 6.40 -18.06 9.54
CA GLN A 43 7.48 -18.10 10.51
C GLN A 43 7.29 -16.99 11.53
N ASP A 44 7.62 -17.28 12.79
CA ASP A 44 7.78 -16.24 13.79
C ASP A 44 8.92 -15.31 13.38
N MET A 45 8.55 -14.08 12.99
CA MET A 45 9.48 -13.05 12.50
C MET A 45 10.06 -12.20 13.64
N GLY A 46 9.54 -12.37 14.83
CA GLY A 46 9.94 -11.58 15.99
C GLY A 46 9.77 -10.08 15.75
N ASN A 47 10.77 -9.29 16.13
CA ASN A 47 10.73 -7.83 15.99
C ASN A 47 11.12 -7.30 14.60
N GLN A 48 11.46 -8.18 13.65
CA GLN A 48 11.99 -7.77 12.34
C GLN A 48 10.95 -7.03 11.49
N VAL A 49 9.67 -7.32 11.67
CA VAL A 49 8.55 -6.76 10.90
C VAL A 49 7.64 -5.84 11.71
N ALA A 50 7.94 -5.62 12.98
CA ALA A 50 7.11 -4.82 13.89
C ALA A 50 7.07 -3.32 13.58
N GLY A 51 7.88 -2.85 12.64
CA GLY A 51 8.07 -1.41 12.37
C GLY A 51 7.04 -0.78 11.42
N GLU A 52 6.17 -1.56 10.78
CA GLU A 52 5.34 -1.06 9.67
C GLU A 52 4.13 -0.27 10.13
N SER A 53 3.52 -0.62 11.27
CA SER A 53 2.33 0.05 11.79
C SER A 53 2.32 0.18 13.31
N ILE A 54 1.45 1.06 13.82
CA ILE A 54 1.13 1.19 15.24
C ILE A 54 -0.37 1.37 15.43
N SER A 55 -0.95 0.65 16.40
CA SER A 55 -2.34 0.79 16.78
C SER A 55 -2.43 1.45 18.16
N VAL A 56 -3.17 2.54 18.23
CA VAL A 56 -3.36 3.30 19.48
C VAL A 56 -4.54 2.73 20.23
N LEU A 57 -4.30 2.28 21.46
CA LEU A 57 -5.31 1.70 22.31
C LEU A 57 -6.06 2.79 23.08
N PRO A 58 -7.39 2.76 23.12
CA PRO A 58 -8.21 3.64 23.95
C PRO A 58 -8.05 3.36 25.45
N GLU A 59 -8.76 4.10 26.29
CA GLU A 59 -8.70 3.96 27.75
C GLU A 59 -9.11 2.56 28.24
N ASP A 60 -10.07 1.93 27.57
CA ASP A 60 -10.50 0.55 27.87
C ASP A 60 -9.57 -0.52 27.32
N ARG A 61 -8.54 -0.13 26.54
CA ARG A 61 -7.49 -0.98 25.96
C ARG A 61 -8.01 -2.12 25.09
N LYS A 62 -9.16 -1.97 24.48
CA LYS A 62 -9.65 -2.92 23.50
C LYS A 62 -9.14 -2.55 22.11
N LEU A 63 -8.59 -3.53 21.42
CA LEU A 63 -8.23 -3.43 20.02
C LEU A 63 -9.20 -4.28 19.20
N THR A 64 -9.96 -3.66 18.33
CA THR A 64 -10.80 -4.36 17.37
C THR A 64 -10.00 -4.66 16.12
N LEU A 65 -10.14 -5.89 15.62
CA LEU A 65 -9.55 -6.35 14.37
C LEU A 65 -10.67 -6.78 13.43
N HIS A 66 -10.45 -6.54 12.13
CA HIS A 66 -11.24 -7.12 11.05
C HIS A 66 -10.35 -8.11 10.29
N ILE A 67 -10.83 -9.32 10.07
CA ILE A 67 -10.08 -10.38 9.42
C ILE A 67 -10.87 -10.89 8.23
N ASP A 68 -10.36 -10.64 7.03
CA ASP A 68 -10.89 -11.18 5.79
C ASP A 68 -10.34 -12.58 5.59
N GLU A 69 -11.20 -13.61 5.70
CA GLU A 69 -10.78 -15.00 5.75
C GLU A 69 -10.34 -15.58 4.40
N TYR A 70 -10.92 -15.10 3.31
CA TYR A 70 -10.67 -15.62 1.95
C TYR A 70 -10.69 -17.16 1.87
N ASP A 71 -11.70 -17.79 2.42
CA ASP A 71 -11.87 -19.25 2.46
C ASP A 71 -10.84 -20.03 3.32
N ASN A 72 -10.04 -19.34 4.13
CA ASN A 72 -9.04 -20.01 4.98
C ASN A 72 -9.63 -20.81 6.16
N GLY A 73 -10.85 -20.51 6.59
CA GLY A 73 -11.51 -21.20 7.70
C GLY A 73 -10.74 -21.08 9.03
N ILE A 74 -10.90 -19.96 9.72
CA ILE A 74 -10.19 -19.68 10.97
C ILE A 74 -10.68 -20.59 12.09
N THR A 75 -9.77 -21.29 12.76
CA THR A 75 -10.04 -22.25 13.84
C THR A 75 -9.63 -21.74 15.21
N GLY A 76 -8.78 -20.73 15.30
CA GLY A 76 -8.31 -20.16 16.55
C GLY A 76 -7.59 -18.84 16.36
N ILE A 77 -7.67 -17.99 17.39
CA ILE A 77 -7.00 -16.70 17.42
C ILE A 77 -6.33 -16.56 18.79
N ARG A 78 -5.05 -16.19 18.77
CA ARG A 78 -4.25 -15.95 19.98
C ARG A 78 -3.43 -14.69 19.76
N TYR A 79 -3.18 -13.93 20.81
CA TYR A 79 -2.23 -12.84 20.74
C TYR A 79 -1.25 -12.85 21.92
N GLU A 80 -0.09 -12.28 21.67
CA GLU A 80 0.93 -11.98 22.65
C GLU A 80 1.26 -10.50 22.61
N VAL A 81 1.40 -9.91 23.82
CA VAL A 81 1.96 -8.58 23.97
C VAL A 81 3.35 -8.72 24.56
N ARG A 82 4.33 -8.13 23.90
CA ARG A 82 5.74 -8.17 24.29
C ARG A 82 6.34 -6.76 24.29
N ASN A 83 7.44 -6.59 25.02
CA ASN A 83 8.24 -5.39 24.81
C ASN A 83 8.89 -5.40 23.41
N LEU A 84 9.32 -4.26 22.93
CA LEU A 84 9.92 -4.14 21.57
C LEU A 84 11.19 -4.99 21.37
N GLY A 85 11.90 -5.33 22.44
CA GLY A 85 13.06 -6.22 22.41
C GLY A 85 12.71 -7.70 22.30
N MET A 86 11.43 -8.08 22.40
CA MET A 86 10.91 -9.45 22.37
C MET A 86 11.40 -10.37 23.49
N ASP A 87 12.23 -9.89 24.43
CA ASP A 87 12.79 -10.67 25.53
C ASP A 87 11.85 -10.79 26.74
N ARG A 88 10.76 -10.00 26.76
CA ARG A 88 9.76 -10.02 27.84
C ARG A 88 8.36 -10.18 27.30
N LEU A 89 7.73 -11.32 27.64
CA LEU A 89 6.30 -11.53 27.46
C LEU A 89 5.54 -10.78 28.57
N ILE A 90 4.55 -9.97 28.20
CA ILE A 90 3.70 -9.20 29.11
C ILE A 90 2.38 -9.92 29.27
N GLU A 91 1.78 -10.34 28.16
CA GLU A 91 0.50 -11.00 28.11
C GLU A 91 0.44 -12.03 26.99
N ARG A 92 -0.31 -13.11 27.20
CA ARG A 92 -0.72 -14.07 26.17
C ARG A 92 -2.17 -14.44 26.44
N THR A 93 -3.01 -14.29 25.43
CA THR A 93 -4.45 -14.53 25.54
C THR A 93 -4.96 -15.27 24.32
N GLU A 94 -5.78 -16.29 24.52
CA GLU A 94 -6.56 -16.93 23.46
C GLU A 94 -7.93 -16.27 23.39
N ILE A 95 -8.44 -16.09 22.17
CA ILE A 95 -9.74 -15.50 21.92
C ILE A 95 -10.73 -16.63 21.58
N ASP A 96 -11.75 -16.77 22.41
CA ASP A 96 -12.74 -17.83 22.28
C ASP A 96 -13.96 -17.42 21.44
N ASN A 97 -14.15 -16.11 21.21
CA ASN A 97 -15.35 -15.59 20.56
C ASN A 97 -15.00 -14.45 19.59
N TRP A 98 -15.58 -14.51 18.41
CA TRP A 98 -15.58 -13.44 17.40
C TRP A 98 -16.94 -13.36 16.71
N GLN A 99 -17.21 -12.30 16.03
CA GLN A 99 -18.43 -12.10 15.26
C GLN A 99 -18.08 -12.22 13.77
N GLU A 100 -18.95 -12.87 13.01
CA GLU A 100 -18.84 -12.92 11.56
C GLU A 100 -19.84 -11.94 10.98
N GLU A 101 -19.34 -11.01 10.16
CA GLU A 101 -20.16 -10.01 9.48
C GLU A 101 -19.66 -9.85 8.05
N ASN A 102 -20.56 -10.06 7.07
CA ASN A 102 -20.30 -9.85 5.64
C ASN A 102 -19.07 -10.57 5.05
N GLY A 103 -18.68 -11.72 5.62
CA GLY A 103 -17.50 -12.49 5.18
C GLY A 103 -16.17 -12.04 5.79
N SER A 104 -16.22 -11.13 6.75
CA SER A 104 -15.11 -10.73 7.59
C SER A 104 -15.39 -11.09 9.05
N LEU A 105 -14.35 -11.40 9.80
CA LEU A 105 -14.47 -11.64 11.24
C LEU A 105 -14.11 -10.38 12.01
N GLN A 106 -15.00 -9.96 12.89
CA GLN A 106 -14.70 -8.93 13.86
C GLN A 106 -14.23 -9.55 15.16
N VAL A 107 -13.03 -9.22 15.59
CA VAL A 107 -12.35 -9.78 16.77
C VAL A 107 -11.95 -8.66 17.71
N VAL A 108 -12.32 -8.76 19.00
CA VAL A 108 -11.92 -7.79 19.99
C VAL A 108 -10.86 -8.39 20.90
N LEU A 109 -9.69 -7.77 20.94
CA LEU A 109 -8.58 -8.13 21.82
C LEU A 109 -8.66 -7.31 23.13
N PRO A 110 -9.00 -7.92 24.27
CA PRO A 110 -9.09 -7.22 25.54
C PRO A 110 -7.70 -7.14 26.21
N ILE A 111 -6.86 -6.22 25.76
CA ILE A 111 -5.49 -6.06 26.28
C ILE A 111 -5.53 -5.72 27.77
N GLN A 112 -4.80 -6.48 28.58
CA GLN A 112 -4.79 -6.33 30.03
C GLN A 112 -4.12 -5.03 30.49
N ASN A 113 -4.44 -4.60 31.70
CA ASN A 113 -3.88 -3.39 32.32
C ASN A 113 -2.45 -3.61 32.85
N LEU A 114 -1.55 -4.03 31.94
CA LEU A 114 -0.13 -4.25 32.23
C LEU A 114 0.77 -3.31 31.44
N LEU A 115 0.17 -2.47 30.59
CA LEU A 115 0.88 -1.51 29.76
C LEU A 115 1.11 -0.20 30.52
N THR A 116 2.27 0.38 30.31
CA THR A 116 2.56 1.76 30.73
C THR A 116 2.03 2.72 29.66
N GLN A 117 1.35 3.78 30.09
CA GLN A 117 0.82 4.78 29.18
C GLN A 117 1.96 5.45 28.39
N ASN A 118 1.73 5.66 27.10
CA ASN A 118 2.67 6.25 26.13
C ASN A 118 3.96 5.43 25.90
N GLU A 119 4.00 4.18 26.32
CA GLU A 119 5.04 3.24 25.94
C GLU A 119 4.57 2.34 24.80
N THR A 120 5.49 2.02 23.89
CA THR A 120 5.22 1.18 22.73
C THR A 120 5.56 -0.28 23.02
N TYR A 121 4.65 -1.16 22.65
CA TYR A 121 4.77 -2.61 22.77
C TYR A 121 4.58 -3.27 21.41
N LEU A 122 4.98 -4.53 21.29
CA LEU A 122 4.71 -5.37 20.14
C LEU A 122 3.47 -6.23 20.43
N LEU A 123 2.56 -6.28 19.48
CA LEU A 123 1.48 -7.25 19.37
C LEU A 123 1.86 -8.29 18.32
N ASP A 124 1.95 -9.54 18.72
CA ASP A 124 2.04 -10.73 17.86
C ASP A 124 0.68 -11.42 17.88
N LEU A 125 -0.05 -11.35 16.79
CA LEU A 125 -1.32 -12.02 16.59
C LEU A 125 -1.08 -13.32 15.83
N THR A 126 -1.53 -14.43 16.36
CA THR A 126 -1.53 -15.73 15.68
C THR A 126 -2.96 -16.08 15.26
N VAL A 127 -3.16 -16.26 13.98
CA VAL A 127 -4.41 -16.78 13.41
C VAL A 127 -4.17 -18.21 12.96
N SER A 128 -4.93 -19.16 13.52
CA SER A 128 -4.83 -20.58 13.20
C SER A 128 -5.90 -20.96 12.21
N THR A 129 -5.50 -21.70 11.21
CA THR A 129 -6.40 -22.43 10.28
C THR A 129 -6.28 -23.92 10.52
N ALA A 130 -7.00 -24.76 9.76
CA ALA A 130 -6.88 -26.21 9.87
C ALA A 130 -5.47 -26.74 9.53
N GLU A 131 -4.68 -25.97 8.78
CA GLU A 131 -3.39 -26.42 8.23
C GLU A 131 -2.18 -25.62 8.77
N LYS A 132 -2.37 -24.37 9.16
CA LYS A 132 -1.26 -23.43 9.40
C LYS A 132 -1.56 -22.55 10.61
N GLU A 133 -0.49 -22.11 11.30
CA GLU A 133 -0.50 -20.92 12.15
C GLU A 133 0.13 -19.76 11.39
N ILE A 134 -0.51 -18.61 11.40
CA ILE A 134 -0.11 -17.43 10.64
C ILE A 134 0.08 -16.29 11.65
N HIS A 135 1.23 -15.66 11.62
CA HIS A 135 1.62 -14.58 12.52
C HIS A 135 1.45 -13.21 11.85
N TYR A 136 0.88 -12.26 12.58
CA TYR A 136 0.70 -10.87 12.18
C TYR A 136 1.29 -9.97 13.27
N TYR A 137 1.95 -8.90 12.86
CA TYR A 137 2.67 -8.03 13.78
C TYR A 137 2.26 -6.58 13.61
N THR A 138 1.99 -5.91 14.73
CA THR A 138 1.85 -4.45 14.79
C THR A 138 2.39 -3.96 16.12
N ARG A 139 2.78 -2.71 16.19
CA ARG A 139 3.03 -2.08 17.48
C ARG A 139 1.73 -1.61 18.08
N ILE A 140 1.66 -1.60 19.40
CA ILE A 140 0.53 -1.04 20.14
C ILE A 140 1.03 -0.04 21.17
N MET A 141 0.21 0.96 21.44
CA MET A 141 0.47 1.98 22.46
C MET A 141 -0.84 2.34 23.15
N TRP A 142 -0.86 2.30 24.47
CA TRP A 142 -1.96 2.87 25.23
C TRP A 142 -1.71 4.37 25.39
N ALA A 143 -2.50 5.18 24.72
CA ALA A 143 -2.33 6.63 24.68
C ALA A 143 -3.68 7.35 24.49
N ASP A 144 -3.66 8.69 24.54
CA ASP A 144 -4.81 9.49 24.15
C ASP A 144 -5.12 9.26 22.66
N THR A 145 -6.33 8.79 22.39
CA THR A 145 -6.77 8.46 21.02
C THR A 145 -7.20 9.69 20.22
N ASN A 146 -7.58 10.80 20.87
CA ASN A 146 -8.10 11.97 20.16
C ASN A 146 -7.09 12.53 19.16
N HIS A 147 -5.82 12.68 19.56
CA HIS A 147 -4.79 13.21 18.67
C HIS A 147 -4.47 12.24 17.52
N ALA A 148 -4.47 10.94 17.76
CA ALA A 148 -4.29 9.95 16.71
C ALA A 148 -5.45 9.99 15.71
N GLY A 149 -6.70 10.08 16.19
CA GLY A 149 -7.90 10.22 15.37
C GLY A 149 -7.86 11.49 14.52
N ASP A 150 -7.55 12.62 15.13
CA ASP A 150 -7.42 13.90 14.41
C ASP A 150 -6.35 13.84 13.30
N MET A 151 -5.24 13.09 13.51
CA MET A 151 -4.20 12.90 12.50
C MET A 151 -4.66 12.00 11.36
N LEU A 152 -5.34 10.90 11.65
CA LEU A 152 -5.92 10.00 10.64
C LEU A 152 -6.96 10.73 9.80
N ASP A 153 -7.88 11.46 10.44
CA ASP A 153 -8.90 12.25 9.76
C ASP A 153 -8.29 13.36 8.90
N LEU A 154 -7.23 14.01 9.40
CA LEU A 154 -6.52 15.01 8.61
C LEU A 154 -5.86 14.40 7.38
N ALA A 155 -5.19 13.24 7.52
CA ALA A 155 -4.54 12.57 6.39
C ALA A 155 -5.54 12.16 5.32
N GLU A 156 -6.65 11.50 5.71
CA GLU A 156 -7.72 11.12 4.79
C GLU A 156 -8.33 12.33 4.08
N ASN A 157 -8.74 13.35 4.84
CA ASN A 157 -9.37 14.54 4.31
C ASN A 157 -8.42 15.35 3.41
N PHE A 158 -7.14 15.43 3.79
CA PHE A 158 -6.10 16.07 2.99
C PHE A 158 -5.92 15.34 1.66
N THR A 159 -5.78 14.01 1.68
CA THR A 159 -5.66 13.21 0.46
C THR A 159 -6.84 13.47 -0.47
N ARG A 160 -8.07 13.29 0.00
CA ARG A 160 -9.28 13.49 -0.81
C ARG A 160 -9.38 14.90 -1.38
N LYS A 161 -9.21 15.93 -0.56
CA LYS A 161 -9.28 17.34 -1.00
C LYS A 161 -8.12 17.75 -1.90
N SER A 162 -6.93 17.20 -1.71
CA SER A 162 -5.75 17.55 -2.51
C SER A 162 -5.84 17.12 -3.97
N LEU A 163 -6.75 16.20 -4.29
CA LEU A 163 -7.04 15.80 -5.67
C LEU A 163 -7.89 16.84 -6.42
N ASN A 164 -8.47 17.81 -5.72
CA ASN A 164 -9.20 18.93 -6.29
C ASN A 164 -8.53 20.25 -5.90
N TYR A 165 -8.04 21.01 -6.89
CA TYR A 165 -7.29 22.24 -6.63
C TYR A 165 -8.06 23.29 -5.82
N ASP A 166 -9.37 23.42 -6.03
CA ASP A 166 -10.18 24.43 -5.31
C ASP A 166 -10.42 24.05 -3.86
N GLU A 167 -10.60 22.77 -3.58
CA GLU A 167 -10.76 22.23 -2.22
C GLU A 167 -9.42 22.21 -1.46
N ALA A 168 -8.32 21.98 -2.16
CA ALA A 168 -6.99 21.97 -1.59
C ALA A 168 -6.60 23.29 -0.93
N LYS A 169 -7.18 24.41 -1.36
CA LYS A 169 -6.93 25.73 -0.74
C LYS A 169 -7.34 25.80 0.73
N GLU A 170 -8.33 25.01 1.15
CA GLU A 170 -8.79 24.97 2.53
C GLU A 170 -7.73 24.33 3.46
N LEU A 171 -6.85 23.49 2.91
CA LEU A 171 -5.86 22.73 3.65
C LEU A 171 -4.65 23.57 4.10
N VAL A 172 -4.45 24.75 3.51
CA VAL A 172 -3.34 25.66 3.86
C VAL A 172 -3.30 26.00 5.35
N SER A 173 -4.46 26.05 6.00
CA SER A 173 -4.56 26.34 7.43
C SER A 173 -3.92 25.29 8.35
N TYR A 174 -3.68 24.08 7.85
CA TYR A 174 -3.05 22.99 8.60
C TYR A 174 -1.53 22.97 8.47
N LEU A 175 -0.98 23.74 7.54
CA LEU A 175 0.47 23.83 7.36
C LEU A 175 1.08 24.64 8.52
N GLU A 176 2.19 24.15 9.07
CA GLU A 176 2.96 24.94 10.03
C GLU A 176 3.66 26.07 9.28
N THR A 177 3.45 27.31 9.74
CA THR A 177 4.09 28.47 9.14
C THR A 177 5.55 28.50 9.54
N ASN A 178 6.45 28.30 8.59
CA ASN A 178 7.88 28.42 8.81
C ASN A 178 8.30 29.89 8.60
N PRO A 179 8.94 30.57 9.59
CA PRO A 179 9.32 31.98 9.46
C PRO A 179 10.40 32.18 8.40
N GLY A 180 10.21 32.06 7.20
CA GLY A 180 11.17 32.19 6.09
C GLY A 180 10.73 31.49 4.84
N GLU A 181 9.66 30.73 4.91
CA GLU A 181 9.05 30.07 3.77
C GLU A 181 7.60 30.53 3.61
N ASP A 182 7.20 30.75 2.38
CA ASP A 182 5.81 31.05 2.06
C ASP A 182 4.98 29.77 2.06
N ASN A 183 4.43 29.40 3.21
CA ASN A 183 3.52 28.28 3.38
C ASN A 183 2.06 28.63 3.03
N SER A 184 1.85 29.70 2.27
CA SER A 184 0.52 30.16 1.87
C SER A 184 -0.16 29.27 0.81
N SER A 185 0.56 28.32 0.22
CA SER A 185 0.04 27.41 -0.80
C SER A 185 0.60 26.00 -0.67
N LEU A 186 -0.11 25.01 -1.22
CA LEU A 186 0.37 23.64 -1.33
C LEU A 186 1.63 23.48 -2.20
N GLY A 187 2.06 24.55 -2.91
CA GLY A 187 3.30 24.56 -3.68
C GLY A 187 4.56 24.38 -2.84
N ASN A 188 4.47 24.60 -1.51
CA ASN A 188 5.56 24.35 -0.60
C ASN A 188 5.61 22.91 -0.08
N VAL A 189 4.61 22.12 -0.41
CA VAL A 189 4.56 20.68 -0.05
C VAL A 189 5.33 19.89 -1.09
N SER A 190 6.17 18.96 -0.66
CA SER A 190 6.97 18.16 -1.58
C SER A 190 6.10 17.14 -2.29
N ILE A 191 5.95 17.30 -3.61
CA ILE A 191 5.27 16.31 -4.47
C ILE A 191 6.31 15.71 -5.40
N LYS A 192 6.48 14.40 -5.30
CA LYS A 192 7.34 13.62 -6.21
C LYS A 192 6.46 12.77 -7.10
N ALA A 193 6.40 13.13 -8.37
CA ALA A 193 5.61 12.45 -9.37
C ALA A 193 6.44 12.15 -10.61
N SER A 194 6.06 11.15 -11.38
CA SER A 194 6.68 10.80 -12.67
C SER A 194 6.24 11.72 -13.82
N PHE A 195 5.34 12.66 -13.57
CA PHE A 195 4.74 13.56 -14.55
C PHE A 195 4.21 14.85 -13.90
N ASP A 196 4.01 15.89 -14.74
CA ASP A 196 3.50 17.20 -14.37
C ASP A 196 2.16 17.49 -15.09
N HIS A 197 1.40 18.44 -14.55
CA HIS A 197 0.21 19.03 -15.19
C HIS A 197 -0.90 18.02 -15.49
N LEU A 198 -1.26 17.19 -14.52
CA LEU A 198 -2.36 16.26 -14.64
C LEU A 198 -3.63 16.80 -13.98
N THR A 199 -4.76 16.43 -14.55
CA THR A 199 -6.07 16.57 -13.90
C THR A 199 -6.40 15.25 -13.21
N TRP A 200 -6.71 15.32 -11.93
CA TRP A 200 -7.13 14.16 -11.13
C TRP A 200 -8.61 13.90 -11.36
N ASP A 201 -8.95 12.72 -11.90
CA ASP A 201 -10.33 12.43 -12.35
C ASP A 201 -11.15 11.66 -11.30
N GLY A 202 -10.53 11.22 -10.21
CA GLY A 202 -11.19 10.50 -9.13
C GLY A 202 -10.45 9.25 -8.70
N LEU A 203 -10.78 8.78 -7.50
CA LEU A 203 -10.23 7.56 -6.93
C LEU A 203 -10.73 6.33 -7.69
N GLU A 204 -9.85 5.37 -7.92
CA GLU A 204 -10.17 4.04 -8.43
C GLU A 204 -10.31 3.03 -7.29
N THR A 205 -9.48 3.13 -6.26
CA THR A 205 -9.53 2.29 -5.07
C THR A 205 -9.91 3.10 -3.84
N GLU A 206 -10.36 2.41 -2.80
CA GLU A 206 -10.46 3.01 -1.47
C GLU A 206 -9.07 3.41 -0.95
N LEU A 207 -9.04 4.26 0.05
CA LEU A 207 -7.80 4.70 0.68
C LEU A 207 -7.32 3.65 1.68
N GLU A 208 -6.14 3.10 1.46
CA GLU A 208 -5.43 2.30 2.47
C GLU A 208 -4.66 3.23 3.41
N ILE A 209 -5.08 3.31 4.66
CA ILE A 209 -4.49 4.20 5.66
C ILE A 209 -3.65 3.38 6.65
N THR A 210 -2.39 3.76 6.81
CA THR A 210 -1.48 3.15 7.79
C THR A 210 -0.95 4.20 8.75
N LEU A 211 -1.20 4.03 10.04
CA LEU A 211 -0.53 4.80 11.08
C LEU A 211 0.84 4.18 11.33
N GLN A 212 1.88 4.78 10.76
CA GLN A 212 3.23 4.22 10.82
C GLN A 212 3.97 4.54 12.12
N LEU A 213 3.69 5.70 12.70
CA LEU A 213 4.31 6.12 13.96
C LEU A 213 3.36 7.02 14.74
N TYR A 214 3.38 6.85 16.06
CA TYR A 214 2.70 7.75 16.99
C TYR A 214 3.42 7.72 18.34
N ASP A 215 3.62 8.89 18.96
CA ASP A 215 4.25 9.03 20.28
C ASP A 215 3.40 9.86 21.27
N GLY A 216 2.15 10.16 20.90
CA GLY A 216 1.23 11.01 21.65
C GLY A 216 1.23 12.48 21.21
N ILE A 217 2.26 12.92 20.50
CA ILE A 217 2.44 14.30 20.02
C ILE A 217 2.71 14.33 18.52
N MET A 218 3.61 13.47 18.06
CA MET A 218 3.97 13.31 16.67
C MET A 218 3.32 12.06 16.09
N GLY A 219 2.88 12.14 14.84
CA GLY A 219 2.37 11.00 14.09
C GLY A 219 2.87 10.99 12.65
N GLN A 220 3.04 9.79 12.11
CA GLN A 220 3.30 9.56 10.69
C GLN A 220 2.20 8.67 10.14
N VAL A 221 1.53 9.15 9.09
CA VAL A 221 0.46 8.45 8.41
C VAL A 221 0.84 8.29 6.95
N GLN A 222 0.67 7.10 6.42
CA GLN A 222 0.76 6.79 5.00
C GLN A 222 -0.64 6.52 4.46
N VAL A 223 -0.93 7.01 3.25
CA VAL A 223 -2.17 6.74 2.53
C VAL A 223 -1.81 6.27 1.12
N GLU A 224 -2.20 5.05 0.78
CA GLU A 224 -2.00 4.47 -0.55
C GLU A 224 -3.33 4.36 -1.29
N TYR A 225 -3.32 4.62 -2.60
CA TYR A 225 -4.51 4.57 -3.44
C TYR A 225 -4.15 4.60 -4.92
N ASN A 226 -5.09 4.16 -5.77
CA ASN A 226 -5.03 4.34 -7.20
C ASN A 226 -6.00 5.44 -7.64
N VAL A 227 -5.58 6.27 -8.58
CA VAL A 227 -6.36 7.41 -9.07
C VAL A 227 -6.24 7.54 -10.58
N TRP A 228 -7.34 7.86 -11.23
CA TRP A 228 -7.34 8.21 -12.64
C TRP A 228 -6.89 9.66 -12.84
N VAL A 229 -6.05 9.87 -13.85
CA VAL A 229 -5.57 11.19 -14.23
C VAL A 229 -5.69 11.41 -15.73
N THR A 230 -5.90 12.66 -16.14
CA THR A 230 -5.93 13.06 -17.55
C THR A 230 -4.84 14.10 -17.81
N ASP A 231 -4.02 13.85 -18.81
CA ASP A 231 -2.96 14.78 -19.24
C ASP A 231 -3.51 15.96 -20.06
N SER A 232 -2.67 16.95 -20.34
CA SER A 232 -3.04 18.13 -21.14
C SER A 232 -3.45 17.82 -22.57
N THR A 233 -3.21 16.59 -23.06
CA THR A 233 -3.60 16.11 -24.40
C THR A 233 -4.89 15.32 -24.39
N GLY A 234 -5.48 15.08 -23.19
CA GLY A 234 -6.72 14.33 -23.00
C GLY A 234 -6.51 12.81 -22.83
N ASN A 235 -5.28 12.33 -22.70
CA ASN A 235 -5.05 10.92 -22.44
C ASN A 235 -5.29 10.62 -20.94
N ARG A 236 -6.03 9.56 -20.69
CA ARG A 236 -6.35 9.08 -19.34
C ARG A 236 -5.40 7.95 -18.96
N SER A 237 -4.86 8.01 -17.76
CA SER A 237 -3.95 7.00 -17.21
C SER A 237 -4.30 6.69 -15.76
N LEU A 238 -4.05 5.46 -15.33
CA LEU A 238 -4.14 5.06 -13.94
C LEU A 238 -2.81 5.32 -13.24
N VAL A 239 -2.87 5.91 -12.07
CA VAL A 239 -1.70 6.32 -11.28
C VAL A 239 -1.79 5.71 -9.90
N ARG A 240 -0.74 5.00 -9.49
CA ARG A 240 -0.55 4.59 -8.10
C ARG A 240 0.05 5.74 -7.32
N THR A 241 -0.57 6.05 -6.20
CA THR A 241 -0.20 7.19 -5.36
C THR A 241 0.03 6.74 -3.92
N GLU A 242 1.04 7.30 -3.31
CA GLU A 242 1.40 7.13 -1.91
C GLU A 242 1.62 8.51 -1.29
N ASP A 243 0.80 8.88 -0.33
CA ASP A 243 0.89 10.11 0.45
C ASP A 243 1.49 9.82 1.82
N ASN A 244 2.55 10.52 2.17
CA ASN A 244 3.21 10.39 3.47
C ASN A 244 3.09 11.70 4.25
N PHE A 245 2.51 11.62 5.44
CA PHE A 245 2.27 12.73 6.33
C PHE A 245 3.12 12.62 7.58
N THR A 246 3.77 13.71 7.98
CA THR A 246 4.33 13.86 9.32
C THR A 246 3.59 14.99 10.01
N MET A 247 2.96 14.69 11.10
CA MET A 247 2.07 15.60 11.82
C MET A 247 2.48 15.78 13.27
N LYS A 248 2.09 16.90 13.84
CA LYS A 248 2.37 17.24 15.23
C LYS A 248 1.16 17.87 15.89
N TRP A 249 0.79 17.38 17.05
CA TRP A 249 -0.13 18.06 17.95
C TRP A 249 0.56 19.21 18.67
N ASN A 250 -0.08 20.36 18.72
CA ASN A 250 0.35 21.50 19.49
C ASN A 250 -0.87 22.10 20.22
N ASP A 251 -0.98 21.89 21.52
CA ASP A 251 -1.98 22.38 22.49
C ASP A 251 -3.35 22.86 21.96
N LYS A 252 -3.51 23.08 20.67
CA LYS A 252 -4.73 23.62 20.05
C LYS A 252 -5.20 22.87 18.80
N ARG A 253 -4.28 22.29 18.02
CA ARG A 253 -4.60 21.62 16.74
C ARG A 253 -3.44 20.78 16.23
N ILE A 254 -3.74 19.95 15.22
CA ILE A 254 -2.73 19.24 14.43
C ILE A 254 -2.11 20.20 13.41
N TYR A 255 -0.81 20.12 13.26
CA TYR A 255 -0.02 20.76 12.21
C TYR A 255 0.60 19.72 11.30
N LEU A 256 0.52 19.96 9.99
CA LEU A 256 1.23 19.20 9.00
C LEU A 256 2.67 19.72 8.89
N MET A 257 3.62 18.93 9.40
CA MET A 257 5.04 19.27 9.44
C MET A 257 5.75 18.94 8.14
N ASN A 258 5.35 17.83 7.53
CA ASN A 258 5.89 17.37 6.26
C ASN A 258 4.84 16.57 5.49
N TYR A 259 4.86 16.76 4.17
CA TYR A 259 4.02 16.01 3.25
C TYR A 259 4.80 15.66 1.99
N ASN A 260 4.75 14.41 1.59
CA ASN A 260 5.33 13.95 0.34
C ASN A 260 4.33 13.09 -0.39
N ARG A 261 4.09 13.38 -1.66
CA ARG A 261 3.31 12.52 -2.57
C ARG A 261 4.24 11.88 -3.58
N TYR A 262 4.15 10.58 -3.69
CA TYR A 262 4.75 9.81 -4.78
C TYR A 262 3.61 9.33 -5.68
N ALA A 263 3.63 9.76 -6.94
CA ALA A 263 2.61 9.39 -7.90
C ALA A 263 3.27 8.85 -9.17
N ASN A 264 2.97 7.62 -9.51
CA ASN A 264 3.59 6.93 -10.63
C ASN A 264 2.52 6.41 -11.58
N GLU A 265 2.57 6.81 -12.86
CA GLU A 265 1.69 6.24 -13.87
C GLU A 265 1.95 4.74 -13.99
N MET A 266 0.90 3.94 -13.99
CA MET A 266 1.02 2.49 -14.18
C MET A 266 1.37 2.20 -15.63
N PHE A 267 2.49 1.50 -15.84
CA PHE A 267 2.95 1.14 -17.18
C PHE A 267 1.98 0.16 -17.84
N ASN A 268 1.42 0.53 -18.99
CA ASN A 268 0.41 -0.23 -19.72
C ASN A 268 0.88 -0.78 -21.08
N GLY A 269 2.17 -0.60 -21.43
CA GLY A 269 2.74 -1.11 -22.68
C GLY A 269 2.28 -0.39 -23.95
N GLU A 270 1.62 0.75 -23.85
CA GLU A 270 1.15 1.52 -25.00
C GLU A 270 2.30 2.10 -25.84
N GLN A 271 2.03 2.33 -27.13
CA GLN A 271 3.01 2.87 -28.10
C GLN A 271 3.63 4.20 -27.65
N LYS A 272 2.90 5.04 -26.92
CA LYS A 272 3.39 6.32 -26.37
C LYS A 272 4.60 6.15 -25.43
N ASN A 273 4.71 4.97 -24.79
CA ASN A 273 5.80 4.69 -23.87
C ASN A 273 7.13 4.34 -24.54
N PHE A 274 7.15 4.21 -25.88
CA PHE A 274 8.31 3.84 -26.67
C PHE A 274 8.76 4.99 -27.55
N ALA A 275 9.85 5.66 -27.19
CA ALA A 275 10.40 6.79 -27.95
C ALA A 275 11.87 6.53 -28.30
N GLY A 276 12.14 6.35 -29.60
CA GLY A 276 13.50 6.10 -30.09
C GLY A 276 14.09 4.80 -29.54
N LYS A 277 15.11 4.93 -28.69
CA LYS A 277 15.77 3.79 -28.01
C LYS A 277 15.44 3.74 -26.51
N ARG A 278 14.37 4.36 -26.08
CA ARG A 278 13.98 4.50 -24.68
C ARG A 278 12.61 3.89 -24.45
N ILE A 279 12.42 3.30 -23.30
CA ILE A 279 11.14 2.87 -22.77
C ILE A 279 10.87 3.77 -21.57
N LEU A 280 9.73 4.48 -21.56
CA LEU A 280 9.27 5.30 -20.46
C LEU A 280 8.44 4.39 -19.55
N LEU A 281 8.90 4.13 -18.36
CA LEU A 281 8.24 3.25 -17.37
C LEU A 281 7.43 4.03 -16.35
N TRP A 282 7.47 5.36 -16.40
CA TRP A 282 6.71 6.27 -15.54
C TRP A 282 6.93 6.04 -14.03
N ILE A 283 8.17 5.71 -13.66
CA ILE A 283 8.56 5.54 -12.25
C ILE A 283 9.55 6.62 -11.84
N SER A 284 9.45 7.07 -10.61
CA SER A 284 10.31 8.13 -10.06
C SER A 284 11.62 7.60 -9.47
N ASP A 285 11.69 6.30 -9.13
CA ASP A 285 12.91 5.67 -8.59
C ASP A 285 13.44 4.56 -9.51
N ALA A 286 14.56 4.84 -10.19
CA ALA A 286 15.22 3.88 -11.08
C ALA A 286 15.79 2.64 -10.37
N LYS A 287 15.93 2.64 -9.03
CA LYS A 287 16.41 1.47 -8.27
C LYS A 287 15.39 0.33 -8.25
N GLN A 288 14.13 0.63 -8.51
CA GLN A 288 13.06 -0.36 -8.58
C GLN A 288 13.10 -1.22 -9.85
N ILE A 289 13.87 -0.82 -10.87
CA ILE A 289 13.93 -1.54 -12.13
C ILE A 289 15.05 -2.56 -12.12
N LYS A 290 14.70 -3.81 -12.43
CA LYS A 290 15.65 -4.84 -12.83
C LYS A 290 15.28 -5.31 -14.23
N ALA A 291 16.15 -5.01 -15.21
CA ALA A 291 15.98 -5.45 -16.57
C ALA A 291 16.96 -6.58 -16.89
N GLN A 292 16.49 -7.58 -17.62
CA GLN A 292 17.28 -8.73 -18.08
C GLN A 292 17.08 -8.91 -19.60
N LYS A 293 18.11 -9.31 -20.31
CA LYS A 293 18.03 -9.61 -21.75
C LYS A 293 17.93 -11.12 -21.96
N SER A 294 17.19 -11.50 -23.01
CA SER A 294 17.25 -12.87 -23.51
C SER A 294 18.64 -13.23 -24.09
N GLU A 295 18.92 -14.51 -24.28
CA GLU A 295 20.20 -15.03 -24.77
C GLU A 295 20.65 -14.33 -26.06
N ASN A 296 19.76 -14.12 -27.01
CA ASN A 296 20.06 -13.43 -28.28
C ASN A 296 19.87 -11.91 -28.24
N SER A 297 19.58 -11.35 -27.05
CA SER A 297 19.31 -9.93 -26.80
C SER A 297 18.12 -9.36 -27.61
N ARG A 298 17.28 -10.18 -28.23
CA ARG A 298 16.06 -9.72 -28.92
C ARG A 298 15.04 -9.19 -27.94
N TYR A 299 14.85 -9.89 -26.81
CA TYR A 299 13.87 -9.54 -25.81
C TYR A 299 14.50 -8.88 -24.59
N ILE A 300 13.85 -7.85 -24.09
CA ILE A 300 14.18 -7.21 -22.82
C ILE A 300 13.03 -7.51 -21.85
N LEU A 301 13.36 -8.14 -20.75
CA LEU A 301 12.44 -8.43 -19.64
C LEU A 301 12.66 -7.38 -18.57
N PHE A 302 11.59 -6.81 -18.07
CA PHE A 302 11.66 -5.85 -16.97
C PHE A 302 10.40 -5.94 -16.11
N ARG A 303 10.54 -5.51 -14.88
CA ARG A 303 9.45 -5.44 -13.91
C ARG A 303 9.12 -4.00 -13.64
N VAL A 304 7.85 -3.72 -13.61
CA VAL A 304 7.32 -2.43 -13.21
C VAL A 304 5.93 -2.62 -12.60
N ASN A 305 5.65 -1.94 -11.49
CA ASN A 305 4.39 -2.03 -10.75
C ASN A 305 3.97 -3.49 -10.43
N GLY A 306 4.94 -4.32 -10.00
CA GLY A 306 4.68 -5.73 -9.71
C GLY A 306 4.54 -6.66 -10.94
N ASN A 307 4.33 -6.12 -12.13
CA ASN A 307 4.08 -6.87 -13.35
C ASN A 307 5.37 -7.22 -14.10
N LEU A 308 5.39 -8.35 -14.79
CA LEU A 308 6.49 -8.78 -15.65
C LEU A 308 6.16 -8.47 -17.09
N TRP A 309 7.05 -7.72 -17.73
CA TRP A 309 6.92 -7.32 -19.13
C TRP A 309 8.05 -7.85 -19.98
N ARG A 310 7.74 -8.22 -21.24
CA ARG A 310 8.68 -8.57 -22.30
C ARG A 310 8.58 -7.54 -23.42
N TYR A 311 9.67 -6.88 -23.74
CA TYR A 311 9.78 -5.98 -24.88
C TYR A 311 10.55 -6.66 -26.02
N ASP A 312 9.95 -6.80 -27.20
CA ASP A 312 10.61 -7.24 -28.45
C ASP A 312 11.26 -6.04 -29.14
N GLN A 313 12.59 -6.02 -29.19
CA GLN A 313 13.37 -4.95 -29.82
C GLN A 313 13.21 -4.91 -31.35
N HIS A 314 12.88 -6.05 -31.96
CA HIS A 314 12.68 -6.15 -33.41
C HIS A 314 11.31 -5.61 -33.81
N ASP A 315 10.26 -6.09 -33.16
CA ASP A 315 8.88 -5.75 -33.48
C ASP A 315 8.39 -4.48 -32.75
N LYS A 316 9.21 -3.96 -31.80
CA LYS A 316 8.92 -2.78 -30.98
C LYS A 316 7.59 -2.87 -30.25
N LYS A 317 7.34 -4.02 -29.65
CA LYS A 317 6.13 -4.30 -28.90
C LYS A 317 6.47 -4.73 -27.49
N ALA A 318 5.65 -4.31 -26.52
CA ALA A 318 5.65 -4.84 -25.17
C ALA A 318 4.48 -5.80 -24.98
N LEU A 319 4.74 -6.89 -24.27
CA LEU A 319 3.75 -7.85 -23.84
C LEU A 319 3.86 -7.99 -22.31
N CYS A 320 2.73 -7.87 -21.61
CA CYS A 320 2.65 -8.24 -20.22
C CYS A 320 2.68 -9.77 -20.13
N MET A 321 3.74 -10.32 -19.58
CA MET A 321 3.91 -11.77 -19.43
C MET A 321 3.19 -12.28 -18.20
N PHE A 322 3.16 -11.48 -17.15
CA PHE A 322 2.52 -11.83 -15.89
C PHE A 322 2.07 -10.56 -15.15
N THR A 323 0.89 -10.62 -14.56
CA THR A 323 0.36 -9.61 -13.65
C THR A 323 -0.40 -10.29 -12.51
N PHE A 324 -0.36 -9.70 -11.33
CA PHE A 324 -1.20 -10.11 -10.20
C PHE A 324 -2.63 -9.58 -10.31
N ALA A 325 -2.82 -8.48 -11.04
CA ALA A 325 -4.12 -7.86 -11.24
C ALA A 325 -4.70 -8.27 -12.61
N ASP A 326 -5.90 -8.81 -12.64
CA ASP A 326 -6.62 -9.16 -13.86
C ASP A 326 -7.64 -8.10 -14.32
N GLY A 327 -7.74 -6.99 -13.57
CA GLY A 327 -8.66 -5.89 -13.82
C GLY A 327 -10.12 -6.16 -13.44
N SER A 328 -10.41 -7.35 -12.89
CA SER A 328 -11.74 -7.76 -12.43
C SER A 328 -11.76 -8.18 -10.95
N ASN A 329 -10.62 -8.18 -10.32
CA ASN A 329 -10.46 -8.73 -8.98
C ASN A 329 -10.50 -7.60 -7.95
N ASP A 330 -11.46 -7.66 -7.05
CA ASP A 330 -11.57 -6.77 -5.88
C ASP A 330 -10.55 -7.14 -4.77
N ASP A 331 -9.63 -8.06 -5.05
CA ASP A 331 -8.62 -8.49 -4.10
C ASP A 331 -7.52 -7.43 -3.98
N VAL A 332 -7.48 -6.75 -2.85
CA VAL A 332 -6.48 -5.69 -2.53
C VAL A 332 -5.04 -6.15 -2.68
N ARG A 333 -4.77 -7.47 -2.57
CA ARG A 333 -3.43 -8.02 -2.78
C ARG A 333 -2.97 -7.89 -4.23
N ALA A 334 -3.88 -7.89 -5.21
CA ALA A 334 -3.54 -7.72 -6.60
C ALA A 334 -2.81 -6.39 -6.86
N ASP A 335 -3.21 -5.35 -6.15
CA ASP A 335 -2.65 -4.00 -6.24
C ASP A 335 -1.46 -3.75 -5.31
N TYR A 336 -1.06 -4.74 -4.50
CA TYR A 336 0.06 -4.58 -3.59
C TYR A 336 1.38 -4.28 -4.31
N GLY A 337 1.92 -3.08 -4.12
CA GLY A 337 3.05 -2.55 -4.89
C GLY A 337 4.40 -3.19 -4.63
N LYS A 338 4.50 -4.04 -3.60
CA LYS A 338 5.76 -4.73 -3.23
C LYS A 338 5.82 -6.17 -3.75
N HIS A 339 4.90 -6.59 -4.61
CA HIS A 339 4.99 -7.89 -5.28
C HIS A 339 6.35 -8.06 -5.97
N ASN A 340 6.92 -9.24 -5.86
CA ASN A 340 8.23 -9.54 -6.41
C ASN A 340 8.18 -10.75 -7.34
N VAL A 341 8.42 -10.51 -8.61
CA VAL A 341 8.61 -11.55 -9.63
C VAL A 341 10.09 -11.63 -9.98
N LYS A 342 10.68 -12.81 -9.96
CA LYS A 342 12.08 -13.02 -10.31
C LYS A 342 12.17 -13.80 -11.61
N VAL A 343 12.76 -13.19 -12.63
CA VAL A 343 13.09 -13.90 -13.87
C VAL A 343 14.27 -14.84 -13.62
N LEU A 344 14.11 -16.11 -13.92
CA LEU A 344 15.12 -17.16 -13.79
C LEU A 344 15.87 -17.36 -15.10
N ALA A 345 15.15 -17.46 -16.22
CA ALA A 345 15.72 -17.63 -17.55
C ALA A 345 14.87 -16.96 -18.63
N ALA A 346 15.49 -16.63 -19.75
CA ALA A 346 14.82 -16.11 -20.95
C ALA A 346 15.45 -16.65 -22.20
N SER A 347 14.70 -17.43 -22.97
CA SER A 347 15.15 -18.01 -24.24
C SER A 347 15.30 -16.98 -25.35
N GLY A 348 16.03 -17.33 -26.41
CA GLY A 348 16.11 -16.52 -27.62
C GLY A 348 14.80 -16.45 -28.40
N GLU A 349 13.86 -17.33 -28.15
CA GLU A 349 12.53 -17.37 -28.78
C GLU A 349 11.50 -16.55 -27.99
N GLY A 350 11.84 -16.14 -26.78
CA GLY A 350 11.00 -15.27 -25.95
C GLY A 350 10.24 -15.97 -24.83
N ASP A 351 10.52 -17.28 -24.60
CA ASP A 351 10.01 -17.97 -23.46
C ASP A 351 10.72 -17.50 -22.18
N VAL A 352 9.99 -17.42 -21.08
CA VAL A 352 10.49 -16.87 -19.82
C VAL A 352 10.12 -17.79 -18.68
N ASP A 353 11.14 -18.19 -17.92
CA ASP A 353 10.98 -18.88 -16.64
C ASP A 353 11.09 -17.83 -15.52
N PHE A 354 10.09 -17.76 -14.62
CA PHE A 354 10.04 -16.81 -13.50
C PHE A 354 9.34 -17.37 -12.28
#